data_6d32413b1839b6208ea2ef5e0d98987d
#
_entry.id   6d32413b1839b6208ea2ef5e0d98987d
#
_cell.length_a   1.000
_cell.length_b   1.000
_cell.length_c   1.000
_cell.angle_alpha   90.00
_cell.angle_beta   90.00
_cell.angle_gamma   90.00
#
_symmetry.space_group_name_H-M   'P 1'
#
loop_
_entity.id
_entity.type
_entity.pdbx_description
1 polymer ?
#
loop_
_entity_poly.entity_id
_entity_poly.type
_entity_poly.pdbx_seq_one_letter_code
_entity_poly.pdbx_strand_id
1 'polypeptide(L)'
;MKKSILCAVLALAAVGAFAQDVPALLKAADKYRMSSDNMQVDTQISVFNTDGSPDKERRYTVFAQVRHQSLVLMQSPAEKGQKVLMLGDDFWLLMPGSQRPLRITPMQKLLGDASTGDIATMSWADDYTGTVIGEERCGEPEQACVRLSLAAARKGVTYQRIELWLGKAKHEPVRADLYVQSDKLAKQARFVMDKPAAPTTVTAMLLRDQLTNKKETQVRYLARKERTVPEAWLNPMFLARNPALE
;
A
#
# COMPACT_ATOMS: atom_id res chain seq x y z
N MET A 1 52.87 -50.89 -25.20
CA MET A 1 52.61 -49.49 -24.81
C MET A 1 51.08 -49.24 -24.98
N LYS A 2 50.31 -49.33 -23.88
CA LYS A 2 48.86 -49.08 -23.88
C LYS A 2 48.62 -47.70 -23.28
N LYS A 3 48.09 -46.75 -24.08
CA LYS A 3 47.71 -45.41 -23.63
C LYS A 3 46.27 -45.46 -23.16
N SER A 4 46.03 -45.32 -21.87
CA SER A 4 44.69 -45.15 -21.28
C SER A 4 44.31 -43.67 -21.38
N ILE A 5 43.23 -43.39 -22.08
CA ILE A 5 42.61 -42.07 -22.17
C ILE A 5 41.55 -42.01 -21.05
N LEU A 6 41.80 -41.08 -20.08
CA LEU A 6 40.88 -40.79 -18.98
C LEU A 6 39.91 -39.71 -19.44
N CYS A 7 38.64 -40.05 -19.72
CA CYS A 7 37.59 -39.10 -19.98
C CYS A 7 37.05 -38.53 -18.65
N ALA A 8 37.37 -37.25 -18.36
CA ALA A 8 36.76 -36.51 -17.27
C ALA A 8 35.37 -36.02 -17.72
N VAL A 9 34.32 -36.55 -17.13
CA VAL A 9 32.95 -36.10 -17.32
C VAL A 9 32.74 -34.89 -16.37
N LEU A 10 32.68 -33.69 -16.93
CA LEU A 10 32.26 -32.47 -16.21
C LEU A 10 30.74 -32.49 -16.05
N ALA A 11 30.24 -32.82 -14.87
CA ALA A 11 28.83 -32.65 -14.53
C ALA A 11 28.54 -31.15 -14.30
N LEU A 12 27.93 -30.46 -15.27
CA LEU A 12 27.31 -29.16 -15.08
C LEU A 12 26.09 -29.34 -14.18
N ALA A 13 26.20 -28.97 -12.92
CA ALA A 13 25.07 -28.78 -12.05
C ALA A 13 24.30 -27.52 -12.55
N ALA A 14 23.20 -27.70 -13.28
CA ALA A 14 22.27 -26.65 -13.58
C ALA A 14 21.60 -26.22 -12.27
N VAL A 15 22.07 -25.12 -11.67
CA VAL A 15 21.36 -24.43 -10.60
C VAL A 15 20.12 -23.82 -11.24
N GLY A 16 18.99 -24.53 -11.14
CA GLY A 16 17.68 -24.02 -11.53
C GLY A 16 17.37 -22.79 -10.68
N ALA A 17 17.56 -21.60 -11.22
CA ALA A 17 17.02 -20.39 -10.66
C ALA A 17 15.49 -20.54 -10.73
N PHE A 18 14.84 -20.93 -9.64
CA PHE A 18 13.41 -20.81 -9.50
C PHE A 18 13.11 -19.29 -9.57
N ALA A 19 12.65 -18.85 -10.74
CA ALA A 19 12.09 -17.50 -10.88
C ALA A 19 10.92 -17.41 -9.90
N GLN A 20 11.08 -16.70 -8.79
CA GLN A 20 9.98 -16.47 -7.86
C GLN A 20 8.86 -15.74 -8.60
N ASP A 21 7.64 -16.26 -8.52
CA ASP A 21 6.46 -15.69 -9.16
C ASP A 21 6.04 -14.40 -8.43
N VAL A 22 6.43 -13.24 -8.97
CA VAL A 22 6.14 -11.93 -8.39
C VAL A 22 4.65 -11.71 -8.17
N PRO A 23 3.73 -12.01 -9.11
CA PRO A 23 2.28 -11.97 -8.85
C PRO A 23 1.85 -12.77 -7.63
N ALA A 24 2.39 -13.98 -7.42
CA ALA A 24 2.08 -14.78 -6.24
C ALA A 24 2.61 -14.15 -4.95
N LEU A 25 3.82 -13.56 -4.97
CA LEU A 25 4.39 -12.83 -3.83
C LEU A 25 3.55 -11.61 -3.47
N LEU A 26 3.12 -10.83 -4.46
CA LEU A 26 2.27 -9.65 -4.23
C LEU A 26 0.90 -10.03 -3.66
N LYS A 27 0.26 -11.08 -4.20
CA LYS A 27 -1.00 -11.61 -3.65
C LYS A 27 -0.83 -12.09 -2.21
N ALA A 28 0.29 -12.72 -1.87
CA ALA A 28 0.57 -13.13 -0.50
C ALA A 28 0.76 -11.92 0.43
N ALA A 29 1.48 -10.90 -0.02
CA ALA A 29 1.68 -9.66 0.74
C ALA A 29 0.38 -8.87 0.94
N ASP A 30 -0.47 -8.78 -0.09
CA ASP A 30 -1.76 -8.07 0.00
C ASP A 30 -2.70 -8.68 1.04
N LYS A 31 -2.65 -9.99 1.29
CA LYS A 31 -3.47 -10.65 2.34
C LYS A 31 -3.23 -10.09 3.75
N TYR A 32 -2.03 -9.56 4.02
CA TYR A 32 -1.75 -8.89 5.30
C TYR A 32 -2.39 -7.50 5.40
N ARG A 33 -2.76 -6.91 4.27
CA ARG A 33 -3.39 -5.58 4.18
C ARG A 33 -4.89 -5.68 3.98
N MET A 34 -5.35 -6.67 3.21
CA MET A 34 -6.76 -6.93 2.92
C MET A 34 -7.07 -8.42 3.15
N SER A 35 -8.02 -8.69 4.04
CA SER A 35 -8.47 -10.06 4.34
C SER A 35 -9.64 -10.52 3.47
N SER A 36 -10.29 -9.61 2.74
CA SER A 36 -11.37 -9.89 1.79
C SER A 36 -11.43 -8.84 0.68
N ASP A 37 -12.16 -9.15 -0.38
CA ASP A 37 -12.30 -8.30 -1.58
C ASP A 37 -13.06 -7.00 -1.30
N ASN A 38 -13.97 -7.01 -0.33
CA ASN A 38 -14.77 -5.86 0.07
C ASN A 38 -14.63 -5.64 1.57
N MET A 39 -14.07 -4.51 1.95
CA MET A 39 -13.75 -4.22 3.33
C MET A 39 -14.14 -2.81 3.75
N GLN A 40 -14.57 -2.68 4.99
CA GLN A 40 -14.50 -1.44 5.74
C GLN A 40 -13.28 -1.46 6.65
N VAL A 41 -12.48 -0.38 6.59
CA VAL A 41 -11.28 -0.20 7.42
C VAL A 41 -11.39 1.15 8.14
N ASP A 42 -11.46 1.12 9.46
CA ASP A 42 -11.37 2.33 10.26
C ASP A 42 -9.91 2.67 10.49
N THR A 43 -9.51 3.85 10.06
CA THR A 43 -8.11 4.27 9.95
C THR A 43 -7.88 5.55 10.73
N GLN A 44 -6.78 5.62 11.46
CA GLN A 44 -6.29 6.81 12.14
C GLN A 44 -4.94 7.21 11.53
N ILE A 45 -4.80 8.48 11.18
CA ILE A 45 -3.53 9.06 10.74
C ILE A 45 -3.06 10.02 11.84
N SER A 46 -1.85 9.79 12.35
CA SER A 46 -1.20 10.63 13.36
C SER A 46 0.13 11.13 12.84
N VAL A 47 0.42 12.42 13.05
CA VAL A 47 1.69 13.05 12.69
C VAL A 47 2.47 13.32 13.98
N PHE A 48 3.74 12.97 13.97
CA PHE A 48 4.66 13.17 15.07
C PHE A 48 5.77 14.15 14.68
N ASN A 49 6.11 15.04 15.61
CA ASN A 49 7.26 15.92 15.47
C ASN A 49 8.57 15.11 15.53
N THR A 50 9.68 15.76 15.20
CA THR A 50 11.03 15.13 15.22
C THR A 50 11.48 14.66 16.60
N ASP A 51 10.91 15.21 17.67
CA ASP A 51 11.12 14.81 19.07
C ASP A 51 10.21 13.65 19.52
N GLY A 52 9.36 13.13 18.62
CA GLY A 52 8.39 12.07 18.89
C GLY A 52 7.08 12.55 19.54
N SER A 53 6.93 13.84 19.83
CA SER A 53 5.67 14.37 20.35
C SER A 53 4.56 14.36 19.29
N PRO A 54 3.28 14.10 19.68
CA PRO A 54 2.17 14.14 18.75
C PRO A 54 1.90 15.59 18.28
N ASP A 55 1.65 15.75 16.98
CA ASP A 55 1.29 17.04 16.36
C ASP A 55 -0.20 17.07 15.99
N LYS A 56 -0.63 16.17 15.12
CA LYS A 56 -2.01 16.14 14.58
C LYS A 56 -2.52 14.71 14.45
N GLU A 57 -3.84 14.58 14.53
CA GLU A 57 -4.55 13.33 14.34
C GLU A 57 -5.82 13.53 13.52
N ARG A 58 -6.14 12.53 12.64
CA ARG A 58 -7.38 12.47 11.87
C ARG A 58 -7.87 11.02 11.79
N ARG A 59 -9.18 10.85 11.65
CA ARG A 59 -9.84 9.55 11.50
C ARG A 59 -10.61 9.47 10.20
N TYR A 60 -10.56 8.29 9.60
CA TYR A 60 -11.16 7.98 8.32
C TYR A 60 -11.85 6.62 8.39
N THR A 61 -12.97 6.47 7.69
CA THR A 61 -13.53 5.16 7.37
C THR A 61 -13.33 4.93 5.88
N VAL A 62 -12.63 3.87 5.52
CA VAL A 62 -12.34 3.49 4.14
C VAL A 62 -13.17 2.28 3.78
N PHE A 63 -13.96 2.38 2.71
CA PHE A 63 -14.63 1.25 2.07
C PHE A 63 -13.86 0.88 0.82
N ALA A 64 -13.01 -0.13 0.90
CA ALA A 64 -12.33 -0.71 -0.24
C ALA A 64 -13.21 -1.79 -0.87
N GLN A 65 -13.39 -1.73 -2.17
CA GLN A 65 -14.22 -2.66 -2.93
C GLN A 65 -13.43 -3.23 -4.10
N VAL A 66 -13.89 -4.34 -4.67
CA VAL A 66 -13.34 -4.90 -5.93
C VAL A 66 -13.29 -3.86 -7.05
N ARG A 67 -12.56 -4.17 -8.13
CA ARG A 67 -12.46 -3.35 -9.35
C ARG A 67 -11.86 -1.96 -9.11
N HIS A 68 -10.91 -1.83 -8.17
CA HIS A 68 -10.27 -0.55 -7.83
C HIS A 68 -11.28 0.53 -7.45
N GLN A 69 -12.25 0.20 -6.61
CA GLN A 69 -13.24 1.14 -6.10
C GLN A 69 -13.02 1.35 -4.61
N SER A 70 -13.03 2.60 -4.17
CA SER A 70 -12.86 2.94 -2.76
C SER A 70 -13.59 4.23 -2.42
N LEU A 71 -14.26 4.23 -1.26
CA LEU A 71 -14.86 5.43 -0.68
C LEU A 71 -14.23 5.70 0.67
N VAL A 72 -13.65 6.89 0.84
CA VAL A 72 -13.07 7.37 2.09
C VAL A 72 -14.00 8.42 2.69
N LEU A 73 -14.45 8.20 3.92
CA LEU A 73 -15.22 9.15 4.71
C LEU A 73 -14.31 9.81 5.75
N MET A 74 -14.26 11.13 5.78
CA MET A 74 -13.53 11.90 6.77
C MET A 74 -14.36 12.04 8.04
N GLN A 75 -13.85 11.51 9.16
CA GLN A 75 -14.58 11.41 10.43
C GLN A 75 -14.23 12.52 11.42
N SER A 76 -13.05 13.11 11.29
CA SER A 76 -12.60 14.14 12.24
C SER A 76 -13.37 15.46 12.07
N PRO A 77 -13.67 16.18 13.15
CA PRO A 77 -14.53 17.39 13.12
C PRO A 77 -14.12 18.43 12.08
N ALA A 78 -12.81 18.64 11.88
CA ALA A 78 -12.29 19.64 10.93
C ALA A 78 -12.57 19.31 9.45
N GLU A 79 -12.87 18.03 9.13
CA GLU A 79 -13.05 17.53 7.78
C GLU A 79 -14.37 16.76 7.62
N LYS A 80 -15.20 16.77 8.65
CA LYS A 80 -16.44 15.98 8.70
C LYS A 80 -17.34 16.29 7.52
N GLY A 81 -17.82 15.22 6.88
CA GLY A 81 -18.68 15.28 5.70
C GLY A 81 -17.91 15.32 4.37
N GLN A 82 -16.60 15.59 4.38
CA GLN A 82 -15.79 15.41 3.18
C GLN A 82 -15.65 13.93 2.87
N LYS A 83 -15.62 13.61 1.58
CA LYS A 83 -15.46 12.24 1.08
C LYS A 83 -14.47 12.23 -0.07
N VAL A 84 -13.73 11.13 -0.20
CA VAL A 84 -12.97 10.85 -1.42
C VAL A 84 -13.49 9.56 -2.03
N LEU A 85 -13.80 9.61 -3.32
CA LEU A 85 -14.21 8.46 -4.11
C LEU A 85 -13.13 8.12 -5.12
N MET A 86 -12.71 6.86 -5.18
CA MET A 86 -11.85 6.29 -6.22
C MET A 86 -12.69 5.32 -7.06
N LEU A 87 -12.67 5.48 -8.37
CA LEU A 87 -13.26 4.55 -9.34
C LEU A 87 -12.24 4.28 -10.45
N GLY A 88 -11.61 3.13 -10.42
CA GLY A 88 -10.50 2.83 -11.32
C GLY A 88 -9.36 3.82 -11.13
N ASP A 89 -9.02 4.55 -12.19
CA ASP A 89 -7.93 5.55 -12.20
C ASP A 89 -8.37 6.95 -11.76
N ASP A 90 -9.63 7.14 -11.47
CA ASP A 90 -10.24 8.43 -11.22
C ASP A 90 -10.50 8.68 -9.73
N PHE A 91 -10.10 9.85 -9.24
CA PHE A 91 -10.31 10.28 -7.86
C PHE A 91 -11.12 11.57 -7.81
N TRP A 92 -12.11 11.60 -6.91
CA TRP A 92 -12.96 12.78 -6.66
C TRP A 92 -12.95 13.13 -5.18
N LEU A 93 -12.78 14.43 -4.90
CA LEU A 93 -13.05 15.01 -3.58
C LEU A 93 -14.46 15.61 -3.61
N LEU A 94 -15.25 15.25 -2.60
CA LEU A 94 -16.61 15.75 -2.39
C LEU A 94 -16.63 16.56 -1.10
N MET A 95 -16.95 17.84 -1.24
CA MET A 95 -17.01 18.78 -0.12
C MET A 95 -18.45 18.95 0.36
N PRO A 96 -18.72 19.05 1.68
CA PRO A 96 -20.02 19.41 2.20
C PRO A 96 -20.48 20.74 1.60
N GLY A 97 -21.74 20.78 1.15
CA GLY A 97 -22.31 21.98 0.54
C GLY A 97 -21.92 22.23 -0.92
N SER A 98 -20.97 21.47 -1.48
CA SER A 98 -20.66 21.51 -2.91
C SER A 98 -21.44 20.44 -3.66
N GLN A 99 -22.19 20.81 -4.67
CA GLN A 99 -22.90 19.88 -5.54
C GLN A 99 -22.00 19.34 -6.69
N ARG A 100 -20.74 19.78 -6.76
CA ARG A 100 -19.80 19.39 -7.81
C ARG A 100 -18.63 18.61 -7.23
N PRO A 101 -18.45 17.34 -7.61
CA PRO A 101 -17.25 16.59 -7.29
C PRO A 101 -16.01 17.25 -7.95
N LEU A 102 -14.94 17.38 -7.18
CA LEU A 102 -13.67 17.91 -7.66
C LEU A 102 -12.75 16.76 -8.04
N ARG A 103 -12.18 16.78 -9.23
CA ARG A 103 -11.15 15.81 -9.63
C ARG A 103 -9.87 16.10 -8.87
N ILE A 104 -9.29 15.07 -8.28
CA ILE A 104 -8.02 15.13 -7.57
C ILE A 104 -7.08 14.03 -8.07
N THR A 105 -5.84 14.07 -7.62
CA THR A 105 -4.86 13.01 -7.87
C THR A 105 -4.74 12.10 -6.64
N PRO A 106 -4.27 10.85 -6.79
CA PRO A 106 -4.01 9.96 -5.65
C PRO A 106 -2.95 10.53 -4.69
N MET A 107 -2.09 11.45 -5.15
CA MET A 107 -1.08 12.14 -4.33
C MET A 107 -1.67 13.26 -3.45
N GLN A 108 -2.96 13.58 -3.56
CA GLN A 108 -3.60 14.59 -2.70
C GLN A 108 -3.38 14.24 -1.23
N LYS A 109 -2.69 15.11 -0.51
CA LYS A 109 -2.39 14.91 0.91
C LYS A 109 -3.68 14.94 1.75
N LEU A 110 -3.76 14.02 2.69
CA LEU A 110 -4.79 13.96 3.72
C LEU A 110 -4.27 14.60 5.01
N LEU A 111 -3.22 14.01 5.59
CA LEU A 111 -2.59 14.52 6.79
C LEU A 111 -1.11 14.11 6.81
N GLY A 112 -0.23 15.05 7.17
CA GLY A 112 1.22 14.81 7.19
C GLY A 112 1.70 14.30 5.83
N ASP A 113 2.36 13.15 5.83
CA ASP A 113 2.88 12.53 4.62
C ASP A 113 1.91 11.54 3.97
N ALA A 114 0.79 11.22 4.63
CA ALA A 114 -0.23 10.36 4.07
C ALA A 114 -1.04 11.09 2.99
N SER A 115 -1.20 10.44 1.85
CA SER A 115 -2.03 10.87 0.73
C SER A 115 -3.27 9.99 0.60
N THR A 116 -4.22 10.43 -0.23
CA THR A 116 -5.44 9.68 -0.53
C THR A 116 -5.13 8.28 -1.03
N GLY A 117 -4.16 8.14 -1.92
CA GLY A 117 -3.78 6.83 -2.47
C GLY A 117 -3.16 5.90 -1.45
N ASP A 118 -2.49 6.39 -0.40
CA ASP A 118 -1.90 5.54 0.63
C ASP A 118 -2.95 4.76 1.43
N ILE A 119 -4.17 5.26 1.53
CA ILE A 119 -5.27 4.61 2.26
C ILE A 119 -6.37 4.06 1.35
N ALA A 120 -6.56 4.60 0.14
CA ALA A 120 -7.59 4.17 -0.79
C ALA A 120 -7.14 2.98 -1.68
N THR A 121 -5.84 2.88 -1.99
CA THR A 121 -5.29 1.83 -2.85
C THR A 121 -4.69 0.71 -2.00
N MET A 122 -5.29 -0.47 -2.03
CA MET A 122 -4.95 -1.55 -1.09
C MET A 122 -4.26 -2.75 -1.75
N SER A 123 -4.32 -2.93 -3.08
CA SER A 123 -3.74 -4.08 -3.78
C SER A 123 -2.48 -3.71 -4.55
N TRP A 124 -1.38 -4.42 -4.26
CA TRP A 124 -0.18 -4.36 -5.10
C TRP A 124 -0.27 -5.32 -6.29
N ALA A 125 -0.89 -6.49 -6.09
CA ALA A 125 -0.98 -7.51 -7.13
C ALA A 125 -1.76 -7.05 -8.36
N ASP A 126 -2.77 -6.18 -8.18
CA ASP A 126 -3.59 -5.66 -9.26
C ASP A 126 -2.99 -4.39 -9.90
N ASP A 127 -2.17 -3.67 -9.15
CA ASP A 127 -1.68 -2.34 -9.53
C ASP A 127 -0.26 -2.35 -10.11
N TYR A 128 0.52 -3.43 -9.85
CA TYR A 128 1.94 -3.47 -10.20
C TYR A 128 2.35 -4.77 -10.86
N THR A 129 3.34 -4.66 -11.74
CA THR A 129 4.17 -5.77 -12.23
C THR A 129 5.60 -5.56 -11.79
N GLY A 130 6.45 -6.59 -11.83
CA GLY A 130 7.83 -6.39 -11.42
C GLY A 130 8.72 -7.61 -11.50
N THR A 131 9.91 -7.48 -10.90
CA THR A 131 10.94 -8.51 -10.84
C THR A 131 11.50 -8.65 -9.43
N VAL A 132 12.01 -9.83 -9.12
CA VAL A 132 12.82 -10.06 -7.92
C VAL A 132 14.22 -9.50 -8.18
N ILE A 133 14.69 -8.61 -7.30
CA ILE A 133 16.03 -8.03 -7.37
C ILE A 133 17.05 -8.92 -6.66
N GLY A 134 16.66 -9.52 -5.54
CA GLY A 134 17.51 -10.40 -4.75
C GLY A 134 16.99 -10.60 -3.34
N GLU A 135 17.86 -11.18 -2.52
CA GLU A 135 17.61 -11.40 -1.10
C GLU A 135 18.61 -10.57 -0.29
N GLU A 136 18.12 -9.94 0.77
CA GLU A 136 18.95 -9.17 1.70
C GLU A 136 18.35 -9.15 3.11
N ARG A 137 19.10 -8.58 4.06
CA ARG A 137 18.59 -8.34 5.42
C ARG A 137 17.77 -7.06 5.44
N CYS A 138 16.60 -7.10 6.10
CA CYS A 138 15.75 -5.92 6.21
C CYS A 138 14.91 -5.92 7.50
N GLY A 139 14.33 -4.77 7.83
CA GLY A 139 13.40 -4.61 8.97
C GLY A 139 14.08 -4.36 10.32
N GLU A 140 13.26 -4.11 11.32
CA GLU A 140 13.64 -3.94 12.72
C GLU A 140 12.62 -4.70 13.61
N PRO A 141 12.97 -5.87 14.18
CA PRO A 141 14.27 -6.52 14.12
C PRO A 141 14.62 -7.02 12.71
N GLU A 142 15.92 -7.15 12.45
CA GLU A 142 16.44 -7.55 11.16
C GLU A 142 16.11 -9.00 10.81
N GLN A 143 15.59 -9.23 9.60
CA GLN A 143 15.20 -10.55 9.08
C GLN A 143 15.64 -10.75 7.63
N ALA A 144 15.58 -12.00 7.13
CA ALA A 144 15.80 -12.28 5.72
C ALA A 144 14.62 -11.80 4.89
N CYS A 145 14.86 -11.05 3.82
CA CYS A 145 13.88 -10.46 2.96
C CYS A 145 14.13 -10.77 1.49
N VAL A 146 13.05 -10.79 0.70
CA VAL A 146 13.09 -10.73 -0.75
C VAL A 146 12.79 -9.30 -1.17
N ARG A 147 13.65 -8.70 -1.99
CA ARG A 147 13.48 -7.37 -2.56
C ARG A 147 12.91 -7.45 -3.97
N LEU A 148 11.83 -6.73 -4.19
CA LEU A 148 11.14 -6.61 -5.47
C LEU A 148 11.31 -5.20 -6.02
N SER A 149 11.46 -5.08 -7.34
CA SER A 149 11.28 -3.82 -8.08
C SER A 149 9.98 -3.90 -8.86
N LEU A 150 9.05 -3.00 -8.55
CA LEU A 150 7.70 -2.97 -9.08
C LEU A 150 7.50 -1.73 -9.94
N ALA A 151 6.86 -1.89 -11.10
CA ALA A 151 6.42 -0.82 -11.98
C ALA A 151 4.90 -0.79 -12.04
N ALA A 152 4.33 0.41 -12.11
CA ALA A 152 2.90 0.63 -12.24
C ALA A 152 2.34 -0.08 -13.48
N ALA A 153 1.31 -0.91 -13.30
CA ALA A 153 0.63 -1.60 -14.41
C ALA A 153 -0.53 -0.77 -14.99
N ARG A 154 -0.96 0.30 -14.30
CA ARG A 154 -2.05 1.19 -14.72
C ARG A 154 -1.76 2.65 -14.36
N LYS A 155 -2.54 3.60 -14.93
CA LYS A 155 -2.29 5.04 -14.79
C LYS A 155 -2.69 5.64 -13.44
N GLY A 156 -3.74 5.15 -12.81
CA GLY A 156 -4.33 5.71 -11.59
C GLY A 156 -3.60 5.34 -10.29
N VAL A 157 -2.42 4.74 -10.36
CA VAL A 157 -1.63 4.40 -9.19
C VAL A 157 -0.96 5.63 -8.59
N THR A 158 -0.73 5.59 -7.28
CA THR A 158 -0.09 6.69 -6.54
C THR A 158 1.40 6.80 -6.87
N TYR A 159 2.09 5.67 -6.97
CA TYR A 159 3.53 5.60 -7.19
C TYR A 159 3.83 4.85 -8.48
N GLN A 160 4.71 5.39 -9.31
CA GLN A 160 5.04 4.79 -10.61
C GLN A 160 6.02 3.62 -10.48
N ARG A 161 6.84 3.63 -9.42
CA ARG A 161 7.76 2.55 -9.07
C ARG A 161 7.76 2.35 -7.56
N ILE A 162 7.87 1.09 -7.15
CA ILE A 162 8.03 0.71 -5.75
C ILE A 162 9.19 -0.28 -5.64
N GLU A 163 10.08 -0.07 -4.69
CA GLU A 163 10.95 -1.11 -4.19
C GLU A 163 10.32 -1.67 -2.92
N LEU A 164 10.00 -2.96 -2.92
CA LEU A 164 9.25 -3.60 -1.86
C LEU A 164 10.07 -4.74 -1.25
N TRP A 165 10.19 -4.72 0.07
CA TRP A 165 10.82 -5.79 0.85
C TRP A 165 9.75 -6.61 1.54
N LEU A 166 9.73 -7.91 1.24
CA LEU A 166 8.86 -8.89 1.85
C LEU A 166 9.69 -9.85 2.70
N GLY A 167 9.20 -10.24 3.86
CA GLY A 167 9.82 -11.31 4.65
C GLY A 167 9.94 -12.58 3.83
N LYS A 168 11.14 -13.19 3.80
CA LYS A 168 11.43 -14.35 2.93
C LYS A 168 10.55 -15.55 3.24
N ALA A 169 10.22 -15.78 4.51
CA ALA A 169 9.53 -16.98 4.95
C ALA A 169 8.00 -16.91 4.82
N LYS A 170 7.41 -15.72 5.02
CA LYS A 170 5.94 -15.55 5.12
C LYS A 170 5.40 -14.50 4.16
N HIS A 171 6.26 -13.81 3.44
CA HIS A 171 5.95 -12.78 2.45
C HIS A 171 5.18 -11.58 3.03
N GLU A 172 5.26 -11.37 4.36
CA GLU A 172 4.71 -10.17 5.00
C GLU A 172 5.45 -8.93 4.51
N PRO A 173 4.76 -7.79 4.31
CA PRO A 173 5.41 -6.55 3.92
C PRO A 173 6.20 -6.00 5.10
N VAL A 174 7.47 -5.62 4.85
CA VAL A 174 8.40 -5.07 5.85
C VAL A 174 8.65 -3.60 5.59
N ARG A 175 9.04 -3.27 4.36
CA ARG A 175 9.39 -1.90 3.95
C ARG A 175 9.05 -1.69 2.47
N ALA A 176 8.78 -0.43 2.11
CA ALA A 176 8.68 -0.01 0.72
C ALA A 176 9.32 1.37 0.53
N ASP A 177 10.04 1.55 -0.58
CA ASP A 177 10.50 2.83 -1.10
C ASP A 177 9.60 3.21 -2.29
N LEU A 178 8.93 4.37 -2.18
CA LEU A 178 7.83 4.78 -3.05
C LEU A 178 8.27 5.94 -3.94
N TYR A 179 8.27 5.72 -5.25
CA TYR A 179 8.80 6.65 -6.25
C TYR A 179 7.69 7.26 -7.10
N VAL A 180 7.76 8.57 -7.30
CA VAL A 180 6.84 9.30 -8.19
C VAL A 180 7.28 9.19 -9.66
N GLN A 181 6.48 9.72 -10.59
CA GLN A 181 6.71 9.64 -12.03
C GLN A 181 8.10 10.19 -12.49
N SER A 182 8.67 11.14 -11.76
CA SER A 182 10.01 11.66 -12.04
C SER A 182 11.15 10.78 -11.53
N ASP A 183 10.84 9.56 -11.09
CA ASP A 183 11.74 8.59 -10.45
C ASP A 183 12.43 9.14 -9.17
N LYS A 184 11.84 10.16 -8.56
CA LYS A 184 12.30 10.64 -7.26
C LYS A 184 11.65 9.82 -6.14
N LEU A 185 12.46 9.43 -5.15
CA LEU A 185 11.97 8.81 -3.92
C LEU A 185 11.09 9.83 -3.18
N ALA A 186 9.79 9.57 -3.13
CA ALA A 186 8.82 10.44 -2.48
C ALA A 186 8.69 10.11 -1.00
N LYS A 187 8.55 8.81 -0.68
CA LYS A 187 8.31 8.34 0.68
C LYS A 187 9.00 7.00 0.92
N GLN A 188 9.30 6.75 2.18
CA GLN A 188 9.61 5.42 2.69
C GLN A 188 8.47 4.97 3.60
N ALA A 189 8.01 3.74 3.43
CA ALA A 189 6.99 3.11 4.26
C ALA A 189 7.62 1.94 5.03
N ARG A 190 7.29 1.81 6.33
CA ARG A 190 7.55 0.61 7.13
C ARG A 190 6.22 0.05 7.60
N PHE A 191 6.09 -1.27 7.57
CA PHE A 191 4.86 -1.96 7.96
C PHE A 191 5.02 -2.58 9.33
N VAL A 192 4.05 -2.33 10.20
CA VAL A 192 4.00 -2.89 11.55
C VAL A 192 2.99 -4.04 11.56
N MET A 193 3.43 -5.21 11.94
CA MET A 193 2.60 -6.41 12.00
C MET A 193 1.98 -6.55 13.40
N ASP A 194 0.86 -7.27 13.48
CA ASP A 194 0.18 -7.58 14.74
C ASP A 194 1.04 -8.46 15.67
N LYS A 195 1.78 -9.41 15.11
CA LYS A 195 2.63 -10.37 15.83
C LYS A 195 3.96 -10.56 15.09
N PRO A 196 5.09 -10.15 15.67
CA PRO A 196 6.39 -10.28 15.00
C PRO A 196 6.74 -11.72 14.63
N ALA A 197 6.52 -12.68 15.53
CA ALA A 197 6.88 -14.09 15.30
C ALA A 197 5.91 -14.83 14.36
N ALA A 198 4.63 -14.42 14.32
CA ALA A 198 3.58 -15.05 13.52
C ALA A 198 2.65 -13.97 12.93
N PRO A 199 3.13 -13.16 11.98
CA PRO A 199 2.35 -12.05 11.42
C PRO A 199 1.09 -12.55 10.73
N THR A 200 -0.03 -11.88 10.97
CA THR A 200 -1.31 -12.17 10.33
C THR A 200 -1.90 -10.96 9.63
N THR A 201 -1.62 -9.75 10.14
CA THR A 201 -2.13 -8.51 9.54
C THR A 201 -1.21 -7.31 9.81
N VAL A 202 -1.18 -6.37 8.90
CA VAL A 202 -0.55 -5.06 9.10
C VAL A 202 -1.45 -4.23 10.02
N THR A 203 -0.93 -3.77 11.15
CA THR A 203 -1.63 -2.92 12.12
C THR A 203 -1.35 -1.44 11.91
N ALA A 204 -0.18 -1.11 11.35
CA ALA A 204 0.17 0.27 11.02
C ALA A 204 1.17 0.33 9.85
N MET A 205 1.19 1.50 9.21
CA MET A 205 2.20 1.90 8.24
C MET A 205 2.82 3.22 8.69
N LEU A 206 4.15 3.25 8.81
CA LEU A 206 4.92 4.43 9.15
C LEU A 206 5.47 5.05 7.87
N LEU A 207 5.11 6.28 7.59
CA LEU A 207 5.53 7.01 6.39
C LEU A 207 6.52 8.11 6.77
N ARG A 208 7.61 8.22 5.97
CA ARG A 208 8.56 9.34 6.00
C ARG A 208 8.68 9.93 4.62
N ASP A 209 8.32 11.19 4.48
CA ASP A 209 8.54 11.97 3.26
C ASP A 209 10.05 12.23 3.09
N GLN A 210 10.56 11.97 1.90
CA GLN A 210 11.97 12.19 1.56
C GLN A 210 12.19 13.54 0.85
N LEU A 211 11.10 14.23 0.48
CA LEU A 211 11.15 15.46 -0.31
C LEU A 211 11.08 16.74 0.54
N THR A 212 10.33 16.74 1.65
CA THR A 212 9.97 17.96 2.33
C THR A 212 10.12 18.00 3.85
N ASN A 213 9.97 16.87 4.56
CA ASN A 213 9.86 16.88 6.02
C ASN A 213 10.51 15.67 6.68
N LYS A 214 11.09 15.90 7.87
CA LYS A 214 11.60 14.81 8.74
C LYS A 214 10.54 14.30 9.74
N LYS A 215 9.29 14.75 9.64
CA LYS A 215 8.19 14.28 10.49
C LYS A 215 7.82 12.85 10.11
N GLU A 216 7.37 12.08 11.10
CA GLU A 216 6.84 10.75 10.86
C GLU A 216 5.31 10.81 10.83
N THR A 217 4.72 10.15 9.86
CA THR A 217 3.27 9.97 9.75
C THR A 217 2.93 8.51 9.95
N GLN A 218 2.13 8.22 10.97
CA GLN A 218 1.64 6.87 11.25
C GLN A 218 0.20 6.72 10.73
N VAL A 219 -0.02 5.71 9.90
CA VAL A 219 -1.35 5.26 9.47
C VAL A 219 -1.66 3.99 10.26
N ARG A 220 -2.59 4.05 11.22
CA ARG A 220 -3.03 2.91 12.03
C ARG A 220 -4.36 2.38 11.54
N TYR A 221 -4.48 1.07 11.41
CA TYR A 221 -5.71 0.38 11.05
C TYR A 221 -6.40 -0.11 12.32
N LEU A 222 -7.41 0.63 12.77
CA LEU A 222 -8.08 0.43 14.08
C LEU A 222 -9.02 -0.78 14.07
N ALA A 223 -9.77 -0.93 12.97
CA ALA A 223 -10.71 -2.03 12.80
C ALA A 223 -10.84 -2.39 11.33
N ARG A 224 -11.12 -3.65 11.07
CA ARG A 224 -11.44 -4.17 9.73
C ARG A 224 -12.66 -5.07 9.83
N LYS A 225 -13.55 -4.94 8.87
CA LYS A 225 -14.67 -5.88 8.70
C LYS A 225 -15.00 -6.02 7.21
N GLU A 226 -15.43 -7.19 6.82
CA GLU A 226 -16.00 -7.41 5.50
C GLU A 226 -17.27 -6.58 5.33
N ARG A 227 -17.33 -5.80 4.26
CA ARG A 227 -18.51 -4.97 3.95
C ARG A 227 -18.53 -4.60 2.48
N THR A 228 -19.61 -5.01 1.80
CA THR A 228 -19.97 -4.49 0.48
C THR A 228 -20.86 -3.26 0.67
N VAL A 229 -20.55 -2.17 -0.02
CA VAL A 229 -21.36 -0.94 0.00
C VAL A 229 -22.39 -0.94 -1.13
N PRO A 230 -23.53 -0.23 -0.99
CA PRO A 230 -24.47 -0.04 -2.08
C PRO A 230 -23.80 0.62 -3.30
N GLU A 231 -24.16 0.21 -4.50
CA GLU A 231 -23.59 0.76 -5.75
C GLU A 231 -23.77 2.29 -5.85
N ALA A 232 -24.85 2.82 -5.32
CA ALA A 232 -25.09 4.25 -5.25
C ALA A 232 -23.99 5.02 -4.52
N TRP A 233 -23.32 4.42 -3.51
CA TRP A 233 -22.21 5.03 -2.79
C TRP A 233 -20.93 5.17 -3.66
N LEU A 234 -20.89 4.44 -4.75
CA LEU A 234 -19.79 4.49 -5.73
C LEU A 234 -20.14 5.40 -6.93
N ASN A 235 -21.05 6.35 -6.73
CA ASN A 235 -21.44 7.33 -7.74
C ASN A 235 -21.12 8.76 -7.25
N PRO A 236 -20.24 9.52 -7.94
CA PRO A 236 -19.83 10.84 -7.48
C PRO A 236 -20.98 11.84 -7.45
N MET A 237 -21.95 11.74 -8.36
CA MET A 237 -23.13 12.65 -8.40
C MET A 237 -24.13 12.33 -7.28
N PHE A 238 -24.26 11.06 -6.88
CA PHE A 238 -25.05 10.67 -5.72
C PHE A 238 -24.41 11.22 -4.42
N LEU A 239 -23.13 10.99 -4.25
CA LEU A 239 -22.39 11.45 -3.07
C LEU A 239 -22.32 12.97 -2.95
N ALA A 240 -22.34 13.72 -4.08
CA ALA A 240 -22.33 15.18 -4.08
C ALA A 240 -23.61 15.78 -3.47
N ARG A 241 -24.70 15.04 -3.43
CA ARG A 241 -25.94 15.43 -2.73
C ARG A 241 -25.85 15.27 -1.21
N ASN A 242 -24.69 14.82 -0.72
CA ASN A 242 -24.40 14.56 0.68
C ASN A 242 -25.43 13.65 1.38
N PRO A 243 -25.76 12.48 0.81
CA PRO A 243 -26.69 11.54 1.42
C PRO A 243 -26.17 11.02 2.77
N ALA A 244 -27.09 10.62 3.66
CA ALA A 244 -26.72 9.80 4.81
C ALA A 244 -26.21 8.43 4.30
N LEU A 245 -25.03 8.01 4.79
CA LEU A 245 -24.39 6.73 4.46
C LEU A 245 -24.43 5.87 5.73
N GLU A 246 -25.42 5.01 5.85
CA GLU A 246 -25.69 4.14 7.00
C GLU A 246 -25.22 2.69 6.79
#